data_5c86659b6adb69c1961703fe697e80f2
#
_entry.id   5c86659b6adb69c1961703fe697e80f2
#
_cell.length_a   1.000
_cell.length_b   1.000
_cell.length_c   1.000
_cell.angle_alpha   90.00
_cell.angle_beta   90.00
_cell.angle_gamma   90.00
#
_symmetry.space_group_name_H-M   'P 1'
#
loop_
_entity.id
_entity.type
_entity.pdbx_description
1 polymer ?
#
loop_
_entity_poly.entity_id
_entity_poly.type
_entity_poly.pdbx_seq_one_letter_code
_entity_poly.pdbx_strand_id
1 'polypeptide(L)'
;MLLYYLIAILAALCWAVASLISADVTRKIGGLAFNRIRLFFVSIMLISFTFYLDTWETINQEFLFAILLSGIIGVFLGDTLLFIALQKIGPRRNNILFSLSAPFTVILNIIFLHEIMSLINLIGCFIVFFGVVIAIAYGSSRDKNHRW
;
A
#
# COMPACT_ATOMS: atom_id res chain seq x y z
N MET A 1 -10.69 -16.92 -14.13
CA MET A 1 -9.58 -17.07 -13.18
C MET A 1 -8.28 -16.42 -13.69
N LEU A 2 -7.75 -16.84 -14.86
CA LEU A 2 -6.49 -16.31 -15.40
C LEU A 2 -6.48 -14.77 -15.54
N LEU A 3 -7.58 -14.16 -16.02
CA LEU A 3 -7.73 -12.72 -16.18
C LEU A 3 -7.52 -11.96 -14.86
N TYR A 4 -8.07 -12.45 -13.75
CA TYR A 4 -7.91 -11.81 -12.44
C TYR A 4 -6.47 -11.85 -11.96
N TYR A 5 -5.74 -12.93 -12.19
CA TYR A 5 -4.30 -13.01 -11.87
C TYR A 5 -3.48 -12.05 -12.73
N LEU A 6 -3.80 -11.91 -14.02
CA LEU A 6 -3.11 -10.95 -14.90
C LEU A 6 -3.35 -9.50 -14.45
N ILE A 7 -4.59 -9.16 -14.08
CA ILE A 7 -4.92 -7.82 -13.55
C ILE A 7 -4.17 -7.56 -12.23
N ALA A 8 -4.09 -8.54 -11.34
CA ALA A 8 -3.35 -8.40 -10.09
C ALA A 8 -1.84 -8.18 -10.31
N ILE A 9 -1.24 -8.90 -11.25
CA ILE A 9 0.17 -8.71 -11.63
C ILE A 9 0.38 -7.32 -12.23
N LEU A 10 -0.51 -6.87 -13.12
CA LEU A 10 -0.44 -5.54 -13.71
C LEU A 10 -0.54 -4.44 -12.64
N ALA A 11 -1.46 -4.59 -11.69
CA ALA A 11 -1.59 -3.67 -10.56
C ALA A 11 -0.31 -3.61 -9.71
N ALA A 12 0.32 -4.76 -9.44
CA ALA A 12 1.58 -4.83 -8.71
C ALA A 12 2.73 -4.14 -9.46
N LEU A 13 2.81 -4.32 -10.78
CA LEU A 13 3.78 -3.62 -11.64
C LEU A 13 3.56 -2.10 -11.63
N CYS A 14 2.31 -1.65 -11.79
CA CYS A 14 1.97 -0.23 -11.69
C CYS A 14 2.37 0.35 -10.33
N TRP A 15 2.12 -0.37 -9.24
CA TRP A 15 2.53 0.04 -7.89
C TRP A 15 4.05 0.16 -7.75
N ALA A 16 4.80 -0.81 -8.28
CA ALA A 16 6.25 -0.79 -8.24
C ALA A 16 6.84 0.42 -9.00
N VAL A 17 6.34 0.70 -10.20
CA VAL A 17 6.75 1.86 -11.00
C VAL A 17 6.37 3.17 -10.29
N ALA A 18 5.15 3.27 -9.77
CA ALA A 18 4.69 4.44 -9.02
C ALA A 18 5.55 4.71 -7.78
N SER A 19 5.98 3.66 -7.08
CA SER A 19 6.89 3.77 -5.92
C SER A 19 8.25 4.37 -6.29
N LEU A 20 8.83 3.97 -7.44
CA LEU A 20 10.09 4.51 -7.93
C LEU A 20 9.97 6.01 -8.30
N ILE A 21 8.94 6.36 -9.04
CA ILE A 21 8.68 7.76 -9.42
C ILE A 21 8.41 8.63 -8.18
N SER A 22 7.57 8.12 -7.27
CA SER A 22 7.23 8.82 -6.03
C SER A 22 8.44 9.05 -5.13
N ALA A 23 9.42 8.15 -5.13
CA ALA A 23 10.64 8.30 -4.33
C ALA A 23 11.43 9.56 -4.71
N ASP A 24 11.57 9.85 -6.00
CA ASP A 24 12.29 11.04 -6.46
C ASP A 24 11.53 12.33 -6.13
N VAL A 25 10.21 12.30 -6.25
CA VAL A 25 9.36 13.46 -5.96
C VAL A 25 9.31 13.72 -4.44
N THR A 26 9.13 12.68 -3.62
CA THR A 26 9.09 12.82 -2.16
C THR A 26 10.41 13.33 -1.57
N ARG A 27 11.53 13.03 -2.20
CA ARG A 27 12.84 13.61 -1.81
C ARG A 27 12.91 15.10 -2.04
N LYS A 28 12.28 15.61 -3.10
CA LYS A 28 12.33 17.04 -3.48
C LYS A 28 11.35 17.90 -2.67
N ILE A 29 10.11 17.44 -2.51
CA ILE A 29 9.04 18.24 -1.89
C ILE A 29 8.62 17.75 -0.51
N GLY A 30 9.14 16.61 -0.05
CA GLY A 30 8.76 15.98 1.20
C GLY A 30 7.58 15.02 1.08
N GLY A 31 7.59 13.94 1.88
CA GLY A 31 6.54 12.90 1.84
C GLY A 31 5.15 13.43 2.19
N LEU A 32 5.05 14.34 3.17
CA LEU A 32 3.78 14.94 3.58
C LEU A 32 3.16 15.82 2.47
N ALA A 33 3.98 16.69 1.86
CA ALA A 33 3.51 17.57 0.78
C ALA A 33 3.10 16.74 -0.44
N PHE A 34 3.89 15.74 -0.80
CA PHE A 34 3.55 14.81 -1.87
C PHE A 34 2.20 14.13 -1.65
N ASN A 35 1.97 13.57 -0.44
CA ASN A 35 0.71 12.88 -0.15
C ASN A 35 -0.49 13.82 -0.21
N ARG A 36 -0.38 15.06 0.29
CA ARG A 36 -1.46 16.06 0.19
C ARG A 36 -1.84 16.35 -1.25
N ILE A 37 -0.86 16.59 -2.11
CA ILE A 37 -1.07 16.87 -3.54
C ILE A 37 -1.71 15.64 -4.21
N ARG A 38 -1.17 14.46 -3.95
CA ARG A 38 -1.69 13.19 -4.48
C ARG A 38 -3.14 12.97 -4.05
N LEU A 39 -3.46 13.09 -2.77
CA LEU A 39 -4.81 12.90 -2.26
C LEU A 39 -5.80 13.91 -2.87
N PHE A 40 -5.38 15.16 -3.08
CA PHE A 40 -6.23 16.15 -3.74
C PHE A 40 -6.61 15.73 -5.16
N PHE A 41 -5.63 15.35 -5.99
CA PHE A 41 -5.91 14.91 -7.36
C PHE A 41 -6.70 13.59 -7.42
N VAL A 42 -6.36 12.63 -6.57
CA VAL A 42 -7.09 11.35 -6.48
C VAL A 42 -8.52 11.57 -6.05
N SER A 43 -8.79 12.47 -5.09
CA SER A 43 -10.15 12.79 -4.66
C SER A 43 -10.97 13.41 -5.79
N ILE A 44 -10.42 14.35 -6.54
CA ILE A 44 -11.10 14.94 -7.70
C ILE A 44 -11.42 13.87 -8.74
N MET A 45 -10.45 13.01 -9.05
CA MET A 45 -10.63 11.94 -10.01
C MET A 45 -11.71 10.95 -9.57
N LEU A 46 -11.70 10.52 -8.31
CA LEU A 46 -12.71 9.59 -7.77
C LEU A 46 -14.10 10.22 -7.73
N ILE A 47 -14.20 11.46 -7.29
CA ILE A 47 -15.49 12.19 -7.28
C ILE A 47 -16.05 12.30 -8.70
N SER A 48 -15.22 12.71 -9.67
CA SER A 48 -15.63 12.81 -11.09
C SER A 48 -16.09 11.46 -11.64
N PHE A 49 -15.41 10.37 -11.27
CA PHE A 49 -15.77 9.02 -11.69
C PHE A 49 -17.08 8.53 -11.04
N THR A 50 -17.31 8.85 -9.76
CA THR A 50 -18.54 8.53 -9.05
C THR A 50 -19.75 9.27 -9.65
N PHE A 51 -19.57 10.53 -10.04
CA PHE A 51 -20.61 11.29 -10.76
C PHE A 51 -20.90 10.68 -12.14
N TYR A 52 -19.86 10.26 -12.86
CA TYR A 52 -20.03 9.64 -14.17
C TYR A 52 -20.80 8.30 -14.12
N LEU A 53 -20.58 7.50 -13.07
CA LEU A 53 -21.21 6.19 -12.89
C LEU A 53 -22.57 6.25 -12.16
N ASP A 54 -22.98 7.41 -11.67
CA ASP A 54 -24.23 7.62 -10.90
C ASP A 54 -24.39 6.64 -9.72
N THR A 55 -23.28 6.39 -9.00
CA THR A 55 -23.22 5.37 -7.93
C THR A 55 -23.48 5.95 -6.53
N TRP A 56 -23.98 7.17 -6.41
CA TRP A 56 -24.20 7.85 -5.12
C TRP A 56 -25.22 7.15 -4.22
N GLU A 57 -26.22 6.49 -4.81
CA GLU A 57 -27.28 5.80 -4.09
C GLU A 57 -26.84 4.52 -3.38
N THR A 58 -25.65 4.00 -3.70
CA THR A 58 -25.13 2.76 -3.12
C THR A 58 -24.48 2.92 -1.75
N ILE A 59 -24.34 4.16 -1.26
CA ILE A 59 -23.71 4.43 0.04
C ILE A 59 -24.71 4.17 1.16
N ASN A 60 -24.56 3.05 1.85
CA ASN A 60 -25.34 2.78 3.05
C ASN A 60 -24.83 3.64 4.22
N GLN A 61 -25.74 4.43 4.82
CA GLN A 61 -25.41 5.34 5.92
C GLN A 61 -24.85 4.62 7.16
N GLU A 62 -25.21 3.35 7.38
CA GLU A 62 -24.70 2.55 8.49
C GLU A 62 -23.19 2.36 8.44
N PHE A 63 -22.60 2.28 7.24
CA PHE A 63 -21.16 2.10 7.05
C PHE A 63 -20.39 3.42 6.91
N LEU A 64 -21.07 4.56 6.87
CA LEU A 64 -20.42 5.85 6.62
C LEU A 64 -19.34 6.17 7.65
N PHE A 65 -19.60 5.89 8.94
CA PHE A 65 -18.61 6.10 10.00
C PHE A 65 -17.38 5.21 9.82
N ALA A 66 -17.56 3.93 9.49
CA ALA A 66 -16.47 3.00 9.26
C ALA A 66 -15.65 3.39 8.02
N ILE A 67 -16.31 3.84 6.94
CA ILE A 67 -15.65 4.32 5.73
C ILE A 67 -14.82 5.58 6.02
N LEU A 68 -15.37 6.56 6.74
CA LEU A 68 -14.65 7.78 7.13
C LEU A 68 -13.45 7.47 8.02
N LEU A 69 -13.63 6.62 9.03
CA LEU A 69 -12.56 6.21 9.93
C LEU A 69 -11.44 5.48 9.18
N SER A 70 -11.80 4.56 8.30
CA SER A 70 -10.87 3.84 7.41
C SER A 70 -10.11 4.80 6.48
N GLY A 71 -10.79 5.80 5.91
CA GLY A 71 -10.18 6.82 5.06
C GLY A 71 -9.16 7.67 5.82
N ILE A 72 -9.48 8.08 7.05
CA ILE A 72 -8.58 8.90 7.87
C ILE A 72 -7.37 8.06 8.33
N ILE A 73 -7.60 6.88 8.88
CA ILE A 73 -6.52 6.06 9.44
C ILE A 73 -5.72 5.38 8.33
N GLY A 74 -6.39 4.72 7.38
CA GLY A 74 -5.74 3.93 6.33
C GLY A 74 -5.13 4.81 5.24
N VAL A 75 -5.94 5.71 4.66
CA VAL A 75 -5.48 6.49 3.50
C VAL A 75 -4.70 7.73 3.93
N PHE A 76 -5.23 8.55 4.84
CA PHE A 76 -4.54 9.78 5.19
C PHE A 76 -3.30 9.53 6.07
N LEU A 77 -3.43 8.83 7.20
CA LEU A 77 -2.31 8.56 8.09
C LEU A 77 -1.37 7.49 7.51
N GLY A 78 -1.91 6.37 7.02
CA GLY A 78 -1.13 5.27 6.47
C GLY A 78 -0.28 5.69 5.29
N ASP A 79 -0.87 6.34 4.29
CA ASP A 79 -0.13 6.83 3.12
C ASP A 79 0.87 7.93 3.48
N THR A 80 0.51 8.83 4.42
CA THR A 80 1.45 9.85 4.88
C THR A 80 2.70 9.23 5.49
N LEU A 81 2.55 8.25 6.37
CA LEU A 81 3.67 7.52 6.97
C LEU A 81 4.47 6.74 5.93
N LEU A 82 3.78 6.12 4.96
CA LEU A 82 4.40 5.40 3.86
C LEU A 82 5.30 6.33 3.02
N PHE A 83 4.83 7.52 2.66
CA PHE A 83 5.63 8.47 1.85
C PHE A 83 6.74 9.16 2.65
N ILE A 84 6.56 9.37 3.96
CA ILE A 84 7.65 9.80 4.83
C ILE A 84 8.73 8.72 4.94
N ALA A 85 8.33 7.46 5.09
CA ALA A 85 9.26 6.34 5.08
C ALA A 85 9.97 6.21 3.73
N LEU A 86 9.23 6.29 2.62
CA LEU A 86 9.77 6.27 1.27
C LEU A 86 10.85 7.34 1.05
N GLN A 87 10.60 8.55 1.55
CA GLN A 87 11.57 9.66 1.53
C GLN A 87 12.84 9.33 2.31
N LYS A 88 12.70 8.74 3.53
CA LYS A 88 13.82 8.51 4.45
C LYS A 88 14.63 7.27 4.13
N ILE A 89 13.99 6.16 3.83
CA ILE A 89 14.67 4.85 3.67
C ILE A 89 14.76 4.38 2.21
N GLY A 90 14.13 5.10 1.29
CA GLY A 90 14.13 4.80 -0.14
C GLY A 90 13.14 3.71 -0.56
N PRO A 91 12.89 3.56 -1.89
CA PRO A 91 11.81 2.72 -2.40
C PRO A 91 12.02 1.24 -2.11
N ARG A 92 13.25 0.75 -2.20
CA ARG A 92 13.55 -0.67 -1.99
C ARG A 92 13.18 -1.11 -0.57
N ARG A 93 13.72 -0.43 0.45
CA ARG A 93 13.48 -0.78 1.86
C ARG A 93 12.03 -0.55 2.24
N ASN A 94 11.44 0.54 1.73
CA ASN A 94 10.04 0.86 2.00
C ASN A 94 9.09 -0.23 1.44
N ASN A 95 9.30 -0.69 0.20
CA ASN A 95 8.47 -1.73 -0.40
C ASN A 95 8.66 -3.10 0.29
N ILE A 96 9.88 -3.42 0.73
CA ILE A 96 10.14 -4.63 1.52
C ILE A 96 9.37 -4.57 2.85
N LEU A 97 9.45 -3.46 3.59
CA LEU A 97 8.69 -3.29 4.84
C LEU A 97 7.19 -3.31 4.61
N PHE A 98 6.72 -2.69 3.52
CA PHE A 98 5.30 -2.69 3.17
C PHE A 98 4.78 -4.11 2.88
N SER A 99 5.58 -5.00 2.31
CA SER A 99 5.19 -6.39 2.05
C SER A 99 4.93 -7.21 3.34
N LEU A 100 5.43 -6.76 4.49
CA LEU A 100 5.08 -7.34 5.80
C LEU A 100 3.61 -7.11 6.18
N SER A 101 2.91 -6.19 5.51
CA SER A 101 1.48 -5.98 5.74
C SER A 101 0.65 -7.25 5.49
N ALA A 102 1.05 -8.09 4.54
CA ALA A 102 0.33 -9.33 4.22
C ALA A 102 0.28 -10.31 5.41
N PRO A 103 1.40 -10.72 6.04
CA PRO A 103 1.34 -11.58 7.22
C PRO A 103 0.64 -10.92 8.41
N PHE A 104 0.79 -9.60 8.61
CA PHE A 104 0.05 -8.89 9.67
C PHE A 104 -1.45 -8.93 9.42
N THR A 105 -1.91 -8.74 8.19
CA THR A 105 -3.34 -8.83 7.84
C THR A 105 -3.89 -10.23 8.14
N VAL A 106 -3.14 -11.29 7.86
CA VAL A 106 -3.54 -12.66 8.18
C VAL A 106 -3.71 -12.86 9.69
N ILE A 107 -2.75 -12.38 10.48
CA ILE A 107 -2.83 -12.46 11.94
C ILE A 107 -4.05 -11.72 12.47
N LEU A 108 -4.31 -10.51 11.96
CA LEU A 108 -5.47 -9.71 12.37
C LEU A 108 -6.80 -10.38 11.96
N ASN A 109 -6.88 -10.99 10.78
CA ASN A 109 -8.07 -11.73 10.34
C ASN A 109 -8.38 -12.91 11.29
N ILE A 110 -7.37 -13.67 11.68
CA ILE A 110 -7.55 -14.79 12.60
C ILE A 110 -8.04 -14.28 13.98
N ILE A 111 -7.47 -13.18 14.48
CA ILE A 111 -7.78 -12.65 15.82
C ILE A 111 -9.17 -11.99 15.86
N PHE A 112 -9.48 -11.15 14.87
CA PHE A 112 -10.68 -10.30 14.92
C PHE A 112 -11.88 -10.87 14.16
N LEU A 113 -11.64 -11.57 13.04
CA LEU A 113 -12.73 -12.12 12.23
C LEU A 113 -12.96 -13.62 12.51
N HIS A 114 -12.08 -14.28 13.27
CA HIS A 114 -12.12 -15.73 13.54
C HIS A 114 -12.21 -16.57 12.25
N GLU A 115 -11.72 -16.04 11.13
CA GLU A 115 -11.71 -16.76 9.87
C GLU A 115 -10.62 -17.83 9.87
N ILE A 116 -11.03 -19.08 9.60
CA ILE A 116 -10.11 -20.20 9.43
C ILE A 116 -9.49 -20.09 8.03
N MET A 117 -8.23 -19.71 7.96
CA MET A 117 -7.53 -19.63 6.69
C MET A 117 -7.15 -21.01 6.16
N SER A 118 -7.24 -21.17 4.84
CA SER A 118 -6.73 -22.37 4.15
C SER A 118 -5.22 -22.53 4.41
N LEU A 119 -4.78 -23.78 4.57
CA LEU A 119 -3.37 -24.14 4.75
C LEU A 119 -2.48 -23.55 3.63
N ILE A 120 -2.98 -23.47 2.41
CA ILE A 120 -2.30 -22.87 1.26
C ILE A 120 -2.03 -21.38 1.49
N ASN A 121 -2.99 -20.64 2.03
CA ASN A 121 -2.83 -19.21 2.32
C ASN A 121 -1.81 -18.98 3.44
N LEU A 122 -1.81 -19.83 4.45
CA LEU A 122 -0.84 -19.78 5.55
C LEU A 122 0.59 -20.03 5.03
N ILE A 123 0.78 -21.06 4.20
CA ILE A 123 2.08 -21.35 3.55
C ILE A 123 2.51 -20.16 2.69
N GLY A 124 1.60 -19.57 1.91
CA GLY A 124 1.89 -18.36 1.11
C GLY A 124 2.40 -17.20 1.97
N CYS A 125 1.79 -16.95 3.12
CA CYS A 125 2.25 -15.93 4.07
C CYS A 125 3.65 -16.20 4.61
N PHE A 126 3.97 -17.45 4.95
CA PHE A 126 5.31 -17.82 5.38
C PHE A 126 6.35 -17.62 4.27
N ILE A 127 6.03 -17.98 3.04
CA ILE A 127 6.92 -17.75 1.89
C ILE A 127 7.20 -16.26 1.70
N VAL A 128 6.17 -15.41 1.78
CA VAL A 128 6.33 -13.95 1.69
C VAL A 128 7.21 -13.45 2.83
N PHE A 129 6.93 -13.85 4.07
CA PHE A 129 7.71 -13.44 5.24
C PHE A 129 9.19 -13.80 5.11
N PHE A 130 9.50 -15.06 4.78
CA PHE A 130 10.88 -15.50 4.58
C PHE A 130 11.54 -14.81 3.39
N GLY A 131 10.81 -14.60 2.29
CA GLY A 131 11.28 -13.83 1.13
C GLY A 131 11.69 -12.40 1.52
N VAL A 132 10.91 -11.73 2.35
CA VAL A 132 11.21 -10.40 2.88
C VAL A 132 12.42 -10.41 3.78
N VAL A 133 12.51 -11.36 4.71
CA VAL A 133 13.68 -11.51 5.61
C VAL A 133 14.97 -11.73 4.80
N ILE A 134 14.93 -12.61 3.80
CA ILE A 134 16.07 -12.86 2.91
C ILE A 134 16.43 -11.60 2.11
N ALA A 135 15.45 -10.90 1.57
CA ALA A 135 15.66 -9.66 0.81
C ALA A 135 16.29 -8.55 1.66
N ILE A 136 15.96 -8.49 2.96
CA ILE A 136 16.59 -7.55 3.92
C ILE A 136 18.01 -8.01 4.24
N ALA A 137 18.21 -9.28 4.58
CA ALA A 137 19.47 -9.81 5.05
C ALA A 137 20.56 -9.82 3.95
N TYR A 138 20.19 -10.25 2.75
CA TYR A 138 21.12 -10.36 1.61
C TYR A 138 21.04 -9.20 0.63
N GLY A 139 20.14 -8.26 0.86
CA GLY A 139 20.01 -7.07 0.05
C GLY A 139 21.25 -6.19 0.18
N SER A 140 22.24 -6.39 -0.70
CA SER A 140 23.48 -5.63 -0.73
C SER A 140 23.22 -4.13 -0.62
N SER A 141 23.85 -3.50 0.36
CA SER A 141 23.94 -2.05 0.49
C SER A 141 24.89 -1.47 -0.57
N ARG A 142 24.51 -1.60 -1.85
CA ARG A 142 25.23 -0.98 -2.97
C ARG A 142 25.07 0.55 -2.99
N ASP A 143 24.45 1.09 -1.96
CA ASP A 143 24.15 2.52 -1.82
C ASP A 143 25.07 3.22 -0.81
N LYS A 144 26.34 2.75 -0.71
CA LYS A 144 27.35 3.43 0.12
C LYS A 144 27.80 4.80 -0.41
N ASN A 145 27.38 5.20 -1.62
CA ASN A 145 27.81 6.45 -2.26
C ASN A 145 26.76 7.55 -2.32
N HIS A 146 25.57 7.36 -1.76
CA HIS A 146 24.64 8.48 -1.54
C HIS A 146 24.72 8.92 -0.08
N ARG A 147 25.70 9.77 0.21
CA ARG A 147 25.68 10.62 1.41
C ARG A 147 24.49 11.59 1.26
N TRP A 148 23.60 11.52 2.20
CA TRP A 148 22.50 12.48 2.41
C TRP A 148 22.98 13.66 3.23
#